data_45d348d2494583b93f461ac87822810c
#
_entry.id   45d348d2494583b93f461ac87822810c
#
_cell.length_a   1.000
_cell.length_b   1.000
_cell.length_c   1.000
_cell.angle_alpha   90.00
_cell.angle_beta   90.00
_cell.angle_gamma   90.00
#
_symmetry.space_group_name_H-M   'P 1'
#
loop_
_entity.id
_entity.type
_entity.pdbx_description
1 polymer ?
#
loop_
_entity_poly.entity_id
_entity_poly.type
_entity_poly.pdbx_seq_one_letter_code
_entity_poly.pdbx_strand_id
1 'polypeptide(L)'
;MENNLKTYYRDCLFGALGAMLMFVGDLCLSVIPASQTDSGLFLREAYLNGSWGDWRLPLLLATGLCGMALGFFTIRALYMQINAQYRKTRLAILIGGVIYIASAGVVHFLIGSLADWTNKLSPLLGREETISLIQSQYERLMPAMLIAYAGMLLVILGNAFAVVTKKTFLPRWMIVFHMVVSELLLIIIPDIRQALGAEISTWDFVLSQGSGNAALCIWMLANAVWAHKQQKMGEVK
;
A
#
# COMPACT_ATOMS: atom_id res chain seq x y z
N MET A 1 2.53 -3.35 31.37
CA MET A 1 3.00 -2.55 30.20
C MET A 1 3.88 -3.39 29.28
N GLU A 2 4.78 -4.20 29.81
CA GLU A 2 5.73 -5.03 29.06
C GLU A 2 5.06 -6.03 28.10
N ASN A 3 4.08 -6.79 28.53
CA ASN A 3 3.35 -7.74 27.67
C ASN A 3 2.66 -7.05 26.48
N ASN A 4 2.22 -5.80 26.65
CA ASN A 4 1.62 -5.03 25.57
C ASN A 4 2.68 -4.58 24.53
N LEU A 5 3.90 -4.26 24.96
CA LEU A 5 4.99 -3.88 24.04
C LEU A 5 5.49 -5.07 23.23
N LYS A 6 5.58 -6.28 23.83
CA LYS A 6 5.95 -7.51 23.09
C LYS A 6 4.91 -7.84 22.02
N THR A 7 3.63 -7.75 22.36
CA THR A 7 2.55 -7.95 21.38
C THR A 7 2.59 -6.88 20.29
N TYR A 8 2.74 -5.63 20.65
CA TYR A 8 2.85 -4.52 19.70
C TYR A 8 4.03 -4.68 18.73
N TYR A 9 5.21 -5.04 19.26
CA TYR A 9 6.40 -5.32 18.46
C TYR A 9 6.15 -6.41 17.41
N ARG A 10 5.58 -7.55 17.86
CA ARG A 10 5.23 -8.66 16.97
C ARG A 10 4.23 -8.25 15.89
N ASP A 11 3.21 -7.48 16.25
CA ASP A 11 2.19 -7.01 15.31
C ASP A 11 2.79 -6.05 14.28
N CYS A 12 3.74 -5.21 14.69
CA CYS A 12 4.47 -4.37 13.76
C CYS A 12 5.31 -5.19 12.77
N LEU A 13 5.97 -6.27 13.21
CA LEU A 13 6.73 -7.13 12.30
C LEU A 13 5.83 -7.86 11.30
N PHE A 14 4.71 -8.43 11.75
CA PHE A 14 3.74 -9.07 10.84
C PHE A 14 3.08 -8.06 9.91
N GLY A 15 2.79 -6.86 10.39
CA GLY A 15 2.30 -5.76 9.56
C GLY A 15 3.31 -5.33 8.49
N ALA A 16 4.59 -5.22 8.86
CA ALA A 16 5.66 -4.93 7.90
C ALA A 16 5.80 -6.03 6.84
N LEU A 17 5.75 -7.30 7.25
CA LEU A 17 5.76 -8.44 6.32
C LEU A 17 4.54 -8.39 5.38
N GLY A 18 3.36 -8.08 5.90
CA GLY A 18 2.15 -7.91 5.10
C GLY A 18 2.29 -6.82 4.04
N ALA A 19 2.79 -5.64 4.45
CA ALA A 19 3.05 -4.53 3.54
C ALA A 19 4.12 -4.88 2.49
N MET A 20 5.15 -5.62 2.87
CA MET A 20 6.18 -6.09 1.95
C MET A 20 5.62 -7.08 0.91
N LEU A 21 4.75 -7.99 1.31
CA LEU A 21 4.09 -8.91 0.38
C LEU A 21 3.18 -8.16 -0.60
N MET A 22 2.41 -7.18 -0.13
CA MET A 22 1.61 -6.33 -1.02
C MET A 22 2.49 -5.54 -1.99
N PHE A 23 3.62 -5.01 -1.53
CA PHE A 23 4.60 -4.34 -2.39
C PHE A 23 5.16 -5.29 -3.47
N VAL A 24 5.46 -6.54 -3.14
CA VAL A 24 5.86 -7.56 -4.14
C VAL A 24 4.75 -7.77 -5.18
N GLY A 25 3.48 -7.75 -4.77
CA GLY A 25 2.34 -7.75 -5.70
C GLY A 25 2.37 -6.55 -6.66
N ASP A 26 2.60 -5.34 -6.13
CA ASP A 26 2.72 -4.13 -6.95
C ASP A 26 3.89 -4.22 -7.96
N LEU A 27 5.00 -4.88 -7.58
CA LEU A 27 6.12 -5.12 -8.50
C LEU A 27 5.71 -5.99 -9.70
N CYS A 28 4.74 -6.90 -9.55
CA CYS A 28 4.23 -7.68 -10.66
C CYS A 28 3.56 -6.81 -11.73
N LEU A 29 2.98 -5.68 -11.35
CA LEU A 29 2.40 -4.69 -12.25
C LEU A 29 3.46 -3.73 -12.80
N SER A 30 4.34 -3.23 -11.94
CA SER A 30 5.19 -2.09 -12.25
C SER A 30 6.53 -2.46 -12.91
N VAL A 31 7.11 -3.63 -12.59
CA VAL A 31 8.42 -4.07 -13.15
C VAL A 31 8.23 -4.66 -14.55
N ILE A 32 7.94 -3.78 -15.50
CA ILE A 32 7.88 -4.05 -16.95
C ILE A 32 8.53 -2.88 -17.70
N PRO A 33 8.99 -3.08 -18.95
CA PRO A 33 9.57 -1.99 -19.71
C PRO A 33 8.65 -0.78 -19.77
N ALA A 34 9.19 0.40 -19.47
CA ALA A 34 8.48 1.66 -19.57
C ALA A 34 8.43 2.13 -21.02
N SER A 35 7.32 2.76 -21.41
CA SER A 35 7.15 3.45 -22.68
C SER A 35 6.65 4.87 -22.46
N GLN A 36 7.02 5.79 -23.33
CA GLN A 36 6.53 7.17 -23.31
C GLN A 36 5.02 7.26 -23.60
N THR A 37 4.45 6.20 -24.16
CA THR A 37 3.00 6.10 -24.46
C THR A 37 2.21 5.37 -23.36
N ASP A 38 2.86 4.93 -22.28
CA ASP A 38 2.19 4.30 -21.16
C ASP A 38 1.19 5.29 -20.52
N SER A 39 -0.05 4.82 -20.33
CA SER A 39 -1.11 5.58 -19.69
C SER A 39 -1.84 4.73 -18.66
N GLY A 40 -1.83 5.19 -17.41
CA GLY A 40 -2.51 4.50 -16.31
C GLY A 40 -1.87 3.17 -15.89
N LEU A 41 -2.47 2.54 -14.87
CA LEU A 41 -1.94 1.34 -14.21
C LEU A 41 -2.03 0.07 -15.05
N PHE A 42 -3.01 -0.02 -15.94
CA PHE A 42 -3.38 -1.23 -16.69
C PHE A 42 -3.38 -1.03 -18.22
N LEU A 43 -3.02 0.17 -18.71
CA LEU A 43 -2.94 0.51 -20.14
C LEU A 43 -1.48 0.79 -20.53
N ARG A 44 -0.56 -0.09 -20.13
CA ARG A 44 0.84 0.00 -20.50
C ARG A 44 1.13 -0.78 -21.78
N GLU A 45 2.12 -0.33 -22.54
CA GLU A 45 2.51 -0.98 -23.80
C GLU A 45 2.80 -2.46 -23.63
N ALA A 46 3.44 -2.85 -22.53
CA ALA A 46 3.72 -4.25 -22.23
C ALA A 46 2.45 -5.11 -22.06
N TYR A 47 1.35 -4.53 -21.58
CA TYR A 47 0.06 -5.22 -21.53
C TYR A 47 -0.59 -5.27 -22.91
N LEU A 48 -0.60 -4.13 -23.62
CA LEU A 48 -1.25 -4.00 -24.92
C LEU A 48 -0.59 -4.83 -26.03
N ASN A 49 0.68 -5.15 -25.90
CA ASN A 49 1.40 -6.00 -26.86
C ASN A 49 1.50 -7.49 -26.45
N GLY A 50 0.81 -7.90 -25.37
CA GLY A 50 0.76 -9.28 -24.91
C GLY A 50 2.05 -9.77 -24.23
N SER A 51 2.95 -8.89 -23.80
CA SER A 51 4.24 -9.28 -23.20
C SER A 51 4.23 -9.39 -21.66
N TRP A 52 3.09 -9.18 -21.01
CA TRP A 52 2.94 -9.34 -19.56
C TRP A 52 2.76 -10.82 -19.20
N GLY A 53 3.80 -11.43 -18.66
CA GLY A 53 3.85 -12.88 -18.45
C GLY A 53 2.74 -13.42 -17.53
N ASP A 54 2.17 -14.57 -17.90
CA ASP A 54 1.03 -15.23 -17.21
C ASP A 54 1.26 -15.54 -15.73
N TRP A 55 2.51 -15.69 -15.29
CA TRP A 55 2.89 -15.95 -13.90
C TRP A 55 2.63 -14.76 -12.96
N ARG A 56 2.50 -13.55 -13.51
CA ARG A 56 2.40 -12.31 -12.74
C ARG A 56 1.08 -12.17 -12.00
N LEU A 57 -0.04 -12.50 -12.65
CA LEU A 57 -1.35 -12.45 -11.98
C LEU A 57 -1.43 -13.41 -10.80
N PRO A 58 -1.11 -14.71 -10.92
CA PRO A 58 -1.11 -15.63 -9.78
C PRO A 58 -0.21 -15.15 -8.62
N LEU A 59 0.98 -14.63 -8.90
CA LEU A 59 1.88 -14.13 -7.87
C LEU A 59 1.33 -12.86 -7.20
N LEU A 60 0.81 -11.92 -7.98
CA LEU A 60 0.15 -10.71 -7.47
C LEU A 60 -1.00 -11.06 -6.53
N LEU A 61 -1.86 -12.00 -6.93
CA LEU A 61 -3.00 -12.44 -6.11
C LEU A 61 -2.54 -13.13 -4.83
N ALA A 62 -1.59 -14.04 -4.91
CA ALA A 62 -1.06 -14.76 -3.75
C ALA A 62 -0.42 -13.81 -2.74
N THR A 63 0.46 -12.92 -3.21
CA THR A 63 1.14 -11.96 -2.33
C THR A 63 0.19 -10.90 -1.79
N GLY A 64 -0.75 -10.41 -2.61
CA GLY A 64 -1.78 -9.46 -2.19
C GLY A 64 -2.69 -10.05 -1.11
N LEU A 65 -3.24 -11.25 -1.31
CA LEU A 65 -4.10 -11.91 -0.32
C LEU A 65 -3.37 -12.23 0.99
N CYS A 66 -2.15 -12.76 0.91
CA CYS A 66 -1.33 -13.01 2.11
C CYS A 66 -0.98 -11.71 2.82
N GLY A 67 -0.62 -10.66 2.06
CA GLY A 67 -0.33 -9.35 2.59
C GLY A 67 -1.52 -8.72 3.30
N MET A 68 -2.71 -8.81 2.72
CA MET A 68 -3.96 -8.33 3.33
C MET A 68 -4.32 -9.10 4.60
N ALA A 69 -4.16 -10.42 4.63
CA ALA A 69 -4.37 -11.22 5.84
C ALA A 69 -3.45 -10.76 6.99
N LEU A 70 -2.19 -10.48 6.68
CA LEU A 70 -1.24 -9.91 7.65
C LEU A 70 -1.53 -8.43 7.97
N GLY A 71 -2.21 -7.71 7.11
CA GLY A 71 -2.67 -6.34 7.32
C GLY A 71 -3.55 -6.17 8.57
N PHE A 72 -4.21 -7.25 9.02
CA PHE A 72 -4.93 -7.27 10.30
C PHE A 72 -4.00 -6.93 11.49
N PHE A 73 -2.75 -7.40 11.47
CA PHE A 73 -1.76 -7.06 12.50
C PHE A 73 -1.37 -5.59 12.44
N THR A 74 -1.30 -4.99 11.24
CA THR A 74 -1.12 -3.55 11.07
C THR A 74 -2.21 -2.78 11.79
N ILE A 75 -3.49 -3.07 11.51
CA ILE A 75 -4.61 -2.36 12.12
C ILE A 75 -4.60 -2.54 13.65
N ARG A 76 -4.29 -3.74 14.14
CA ARG A 76 -4.17 -4.01 15.57
C ARG A 76 -3.05 -3.19 16.20
N ALA A 77 -1.88 -3.11 15.57
CA ALA A 77 -0.76 -2.29 16.05
C ALA A 77 -1.15 -0.80 16.09
N LEU A 78 -1.72 -0.26 15.00
CA LEU A 78 -2.19 1.12 14.94
C LEU A 78 -3.27 1.44 15.98
N TYR A 79 -4.16 0.50 16.26
CA TYR A 79 -5.14 0.63 17.33
C TYR A 79 -4.50 0.63 18.72
N MET A 80 -3.53 -0.29 18.96
CA MET A 80 -2.85 -0.43 20.26
C MET A 80 -1.98 0.78 20.60
N GLN A 81 -1.37 1.44 19.63
CA GLN A 81 -0.51 2.60 19.89
C GLN A 81 -1.27 3.82 20.39
N ILE A 82 -2.59 3.90 20.17
CA ILE A 82 -3.42 5.03 20.63
C ILE A 82 -3.82 4.80 22.08
N ASN A 83 -3.60 5.80 22.94
CA ASN A 83 -3.94 5.75 24.36
C ASN A 83 -5.43 5.49 24.57
N ALA A 84 -5.77 4.62 25.53
CA ALA A 84 -7.12 4.09 25.74
C ALA A 84 -8.21 5.17 25.95
N GLN A 85 -7.84 6.31 26.49
CA GLN A 85 -8.76 7.45 26.70
C GLN A 85 -9.28 8.06 25.40
N TYR A 86 -8.59 7.88 24.26
CA TYR A 86 -9.00 8.43 22.97
C TYR A 86 -9.86 7.43 22.16
N ARG A 87 -10.97 6.99 22.77
CA ARG A 87 -11.86 5.96 22.22
C ARG A 87 -12.35 6.26 20.80
N LYS A 88 -12.71 7.51 20.49
CA LYS A 88 -13.19 7.90 19.15
C LYS A 88 -12.10 7.69 18.08
N THR A 89 -10.85 8.07 18.38
CA THR A 89 -9.72 7.88 17.46
C THR A 89 -9.43 6.38 17.26
N ARG A 90 -9.45 5.59 18.34
CA ARG A 90 -9.30 4.12 18.24
C ARG A 90 -10.39 3.50 17.38
N LEU A 91 -11.65 3.92 17.57
CA LEU A 91 -12.78 3.42 16.79
C LEU A 91 -12.65 3.80 15.30
N ALA A 92 -12.23 5.03 14.99
CA ALA A 92 -11.99 5.48 13.62
C ALA A 92 -10.93 4.62 12.92
N ILE A 93 -9.79 4.33 13.58
CA ILE A 93 -8.75 3.42 13.08
C ILE A 93 -9.31 2.01 12.84
N LEU A 94 -10.11 1.49 13.76
CA LEU A 94 -10.69 0.16 13.64
C LEU A 94 -11.68 0.08 12.47
N ILE A 95 -12.62 1.03 12.38
CA ILE A 95 -13.61 1.08 11.30
C ILE A 95 -12.91 1.26 9.95
N GLY A 96 -12.01 2.24 9.82
CA GLY A 96 -11.26 2.47 8.60
C GLY A 96 -10.43 1.27 8.20
N GLY A 97 -9.80 0.60 9.19
CA GLY A 97 -9.01 -0.60 8.97
C GLY A 97 -9.82 -1.79 8.48
N VAL A 98 -11.01 -2.02 9.04
CA VAL A 98 -11.92 -3.09 8.59
C VAL A 98 -12.39 -2.80 7.16
N ILE A 99 -12.81 -1.57 6.87
CA ILE A 99 -13.21 -1.16 5.52
C ILE A 99 -12.05 -1.38 4.55
N TYR A 100 -10.84 -0.91 4.90
CA TYR A 100 -9.65 -1.04 4.05
C TYR A 100 -9.32 -2.51 3.79
N ILE A 101 -9.18 -3.36 4.82
CA ILE A 101 -8.84 -4.77 4.65
C ILE A 101 -9.90 -5.50 3.82
N ALA A 102 -11.19 -5.26 4.08
CA ALA A 102 -12.27 -5.91 3.36
C ALA A 102 -12.31 -5.55 1.86
N SER A 103 -11.93 -4.32 1.51
CA SER A 103 -12.04 -3.80 0.14
C SER A 103 -10.73 -3.81 -0.64
N ALA A 104 -9.57 -3.65 0.01
CA ALA A 104 -8.30 -3.56 -0.71
C ALA A 104 -7.89 -4.88 -1.39
N GLY A 105 -8.24 -6.03 -0.82
CA GLY A 105 -8.05 -7.32 -1.48
C GLY A 105 -8.83 -7.42 -2.78
N VAL A 106 -10.07 -6.91 -2.79
CA VAL A 106 -10.90 -6.84 -3.99
C VAL A 106 -10.28 -5.88 -5.02
N VAL A 107 -9.80 -4.71 -4.57
CA VAL A 107 -9.13 -3.74 -5.45
C VAL A 107 -7.87 -4.34 -6.08
N HIS A 108 -7.01 -5.00 -5.32
CA HIS A 108 -5.82 -5.68 -5.86
C HIS A 108 -6.18 -6.75 -6.90
N PHE A 109 -7.19 -7.57 -6.61
CA PHE A 109 -7.69 -8.55 -7.56
C PHE A 109 -8.16 -7.89 -8.86
N LEU A 110 -8.97 -6.84 -8.76
CA LEU A 110 -9.55 -6.15 -9.91
C LEU A 110 -8.49 -5.47 -10.77
N ILE A 111 -7.55 -4.75 -10.17
CA ILE A 111 -6.46 -4.08 -10.91
C ILE A 111 -5.58 -5.09 -11.62
N GLY A 112 -5.19 -6.17 -10.94
CA GLY A 112 -4.42 -7.25 -11.56
C GLY A 112 -5.18 -7.93 -12.71
N SER A 113 -6.47 -8.15 -12.53
CA SER A 113 -7.33 -8.72 -13.58
C SER A 113 -7.47 -7.80 -14.79
N LEU A 114 -7.59 -6.50 -14.60
CA LEU A 114 -7.62 -5.53 -15.71
C LEU A 114 -6.33 -5.57 -16.52
N ALA A 115 -5.17 -5.66 -15.87
CA ALA A 115 -3.88 -5.80 -16.56
C ALA A 115 -3.80 -7.12 -17.35
N ASP A 116 -4.24 -8.23 -16.75
CA ASP A 116 -4.28 -9.55 -17.42
C ASP A 116 -5.24 -9.56 -18.61
N TRP A 117 -6.43 -8.98 -18.45
CA TRP A 117 -7.39 -8.84 -19.55
C TRP A 117 -6.85 -7.95 -20.66
N THR A 118 -6.20 -6.85 -20.35
CA THR A 118 -5.54 -6.01 -21.36
C THR A 118 -4.54 -6.84 -22.14
N ASN A 119 -3.70 -7.61 -21.45
CA ASN A 119 -2.66 -8.45 -22.05
C ASN A 119 -3.24 -9.56 -22.96
N LYS A 120 -4.37 -10.15 -22.59
CA LYS A 120 -4.98 -11.27 -23.33
C LYS A 120 -5.93 -10.83 -24.44
N LEU A 121 -6.63 -9.71 -24.23
CA LEU A 121 -7.65 -9.24 -25.19
C LEU A 121 -7.05 -8.41 -26.32
N SER A 122 -5.97 -7.67 -26.07
CA SER A 122 -5.38 -6.80 -27.09
C SER A 122 -4.95 -7.54 -28.38
N PRO A 123 -4.35 -8.75 -28.32
CA PRO A 123 -4.06 -9.53 -29.52
C PRO A 123 -5.31 -10.04 -30.25
N LEU A 124 -6.45 -10.15 -29.57
CA LEU A 124 -7.70 -10.71 -30.12
C LEU A 124 -8.63 -9.64 -30.71
N LEU A 125 -8.79 -8.54 -30.00
CA LEU A 125 -9.74 -7.46 -30.34
C LEU A 125 -9.07 -6.29 -31.06
N GLY A 126 -7.73 -6.19 -30.96
CA GLY A 126 -7.00 -5.00 -31.35
C GLY A 126 -6.91 -3.96 -30.22
N ARG A 127 -5.98 -3.03 -30.40
CA ARG A 127 -5.56 -2.07 -29.36
C ARG A 127 -6.70 -1.14 -28.92
N GLU A 128 -7.36 -0.47 -29.87
CA GLU A 128 -8.34 0.57 -29.58
C GLU A 128 -9.58 -0.01 -28.86
N GLU A 129 -10.07 -1.14 -29.35
CA GLU A 129 -11.23 -1.79 -28.76
C GLU A 129 -10.95 -2.30 -27.34
N THR A 130 -9.73 -2.86 -27.14
CA THR A 130 -9.27 -3.28 -25.81
C THR A 130 -9.18 -2.11 -24.84
N ILE A 131 -8.59 -0.98 -25.24
CA ILE A 131 -8.50 0.22 -24.40
C ILE A 131 -9.89 0.69 -24.00
N SER A 132 -10.82 0.81 -24.95
CA SER A 132 -12.19 1.25 -24.68
C SER A 132 -12.90 0.32 -23.70
N LEU A 133 -12.78 -1.00 -23.90
CA LEU A 133 -13.40 -2.00 -23.01
C LEU A 133 -12.82 -1.93 -21.59
N ILE A 134 -11.51 -1.93 -21.46
CA ILE A 134 -10.83 -1.94 -20.16
C ILE A 134 -11.11 -0.64 -19.40
N GLN A 135 -11.10 0.50 -20.08
CA GLN A 135 -11.44 1.78 -19.46
C GLN A 135 -12.88 1.81 -18.95
N SER A 136 -13.82 1.31 -19.75
CA SER A 136 -15.22 1.17 -19.32
C SER A 136 -15.38 0.27 -18.08
N GLN A 137 -14.62 -0.83 -18.00
CA GLN A 137 -14.64 -1.69 -16.81
C GLN A 137 -14.03 -0.97 -15.59
N TYR A 138 -12.93 -0.28 -15.75
CA TYR A 138 -12.30 0.50 -14.67
C TYR A 138 -13.26 1.56 -14.10
N GLU A 139 -13.96 2.30 -14.94
CA GLU A 139 -14.93 3.31 -14.51
C GLU A 139 -16.06 2.69 -13.68
N ARG A 140 -16.52 1.49 -14.04
CA ARG A 140 -17.53 0.74 -13.26
C ARG A 140 -17.02 0.26 -11.90
N LEU A 141 -15.73 0.03 -11.76
CA LEU A 141 -15.09 -0.42 -10.52
C LEU A 141 -14.72 0.75 -9.59
N MET A 142 -14.67 1.97 -10.11
CA MET A 142 -14.28 3.17 -9.37
C MET A 142 -15.05 3.36 -8.05
N PRO A 143 -16.37 3.16 -7.95
CA PRO A 143 -17.07 3.31 -6.67
C PRO A 143 -16.56 2.36 -5.58
N ALA A 144 -16.26 1.11 -5.93
CA ALA A 144 -15.68 0.14 -4.97
C ALA A 144 -14.27 0.54 -4.53
N MET A 145 -13.46 1.06 -5.44
CA MET A 145 -12.13 1.59 -5.14
C MET A 145 -12.19 2.79 -4.20
N LEU A 146 -13.15 3.71 -4.41
CA LEU A 146 -13.33 4.87 -3.53
C LEU A 146 -13.67 4.48 -2.09
N ILE A 147 -14.42 3.40 -1.88
CA ILE A 147 -14.70 2.88 -0.54
C ILE A 147 -13.40 2.39 0.12
N ALA A 148 -12.56 1.66 -0.60
CA ALA A 148 -11.27 1.21 -0.10
C ALA A 148 -10.36 2.38 0.27
N TYR A 149 -10.26 3.38 -0.60
CA TYR A 149 -9.47 4.59 -0.34
C TYR A 149 -10.01 5.40 0.85
N ALA A 150 -11.33 5.50 1.01
CA ALA A 150 -11.91 6.17 2.17
C ALA A 150 -11.54 5.48 3.48
N GLY A 151 -11.59 4.14 3.53
CA GLY A 151 -11.12 3.35 4.68
C GLY A 151 -9.63 3.57 4.96
N MET A 152 -8.80 3.53 3.93
CA MET A 152 -7.37 3.77 4.01
C MET A 152 -7.06 5.18 4.54
N LEU A 153 -7.68 6.22 3.96
CA LEU A 153 -7.49 7.60 4.39
C LEU A 153 -7.89 7.80 5.86
N LEU A 154 -8.97 7.18 6.30
CA LEU A 154 -9.40 7.26 7.70
C LEU A 154 -8.34 6.69 8.64
N VAL A 155 -7.72 5.57 8.28
CA VAL A 155 -6.60 4.98 9.04
C VAL A 155 -5.38 5.88 9.01
N ILE A 156 -4.94 6.28 7.83
CA ILE A 156 -3.69 7.02 7.63
C ILE A 156 -3.76 8.38 8.33
N LEU A 157 -4.79 9.19 8.02
CA LEU A 157 -4.94 10.53 8.57
C LEU A 157 -5.28 10.50 10.06
N GLY A 158 -6.11 9.53 10.48
CA GLY A 158 -6.44 9.32 11.88
C GLY A 158 -5.22 8.96 12.71
N ASN A 159 -4.32 8.14 12.17
CA ASN A 159 -3.07 7.76 12.83
C ASN A 159 -2.06 8.92 12.86
N ALA A 160 -1.83 9.59 11.73
CA ALA A 160 -0.96 10.77 11.68
C ALA A 160 -1.40 11.84 12.70
N PHE A 161 -2.70 12.15 12.70
CA PHE A 161 -3.29 13.07 13.69
C PHE A 161 -3.03 12.62 15.13
N ALA A 162 -3.19 11.33 15.42
CA ALA A 162 -2.95 10.81 16.76
C ALA A 162 -1.48 10.95 17.20
N VAL A 163 -0.51 10.70 16.30
CA VAL A 163 0.93 10.86 16.57
C VAL A 163 1.26 12.34 16.83
N VAL A 164 0.84 13.24 15.94
CA VAL A 164 1.13 14.68 16.03
C VAL A 164 0.52 15.31 17.29
N THR A 165 -0.70 14.90 17.66
CA THR A 165 -1.44 15.42 18.82
C THR A 165 -1.12 14.70 20.14
N LYS A 166 -0.09 13.84 20.18
CA LYS A 166 0.31 13.05 21.38
C LYS A 166 -0.80 12.14 21.93
N LYS A 167 -1.67 11.64 21.08
CA LYS A 167 -2.71 10.67 21.47
C LYS A 167 -2.20 9.22 21.45
N THR A 168 -0.95 9.02 21.04
CA THR A 168 -0.25 7.73 21.03
C THR A 168 0.80 7.69 22.13
N PHE A 169 1.28 6.49 22.44
CA PHE A 169 2.48 6.34 23.28
C PHE A 169 3.79 6.58 22.51
N LEU A 170 3.72 6.75 21.18
CA LEU A 170 4.88 7.06 20.35
C LEU A 170 5.32 8.52 20.54
N PRO A 171 6.63 8.80 20.48
CA PRO A 171 7.12 10.17 20.47
C PRO A 171 6.78 10.87 19.14
N ARG A 172 6.52 12.17 19.18
CA ARG A 172 6.11 12.96 17.99
C ARG A 172 7.09 12.87 16.81
N TRP A 173 8.38 12.75 17.08
CA TRP A 173 9.39 12.69 16.03
C TRP A 173 9.21 11.46 15.11
N MET A 174 8.52 10.42 15.58
CA MET A 174 8.20 9.25 14.77
C MET A 174 7.37 9.60 13.51
N ILE A 175 6.73 10.78 13.48
CA ILE A 175 5.99 11.25 12.30
C ILE A 175 6.85 11.29 11.03
N VAL A 176 8.16 11.46 11.16
CA VAL A 176 9.11 11.47 10.03
C VAL A 176 9.10 10.13 9.27
N PHE A 177 8.85 9.02 9.96
CA PHE A 177 8.73 7.69 9.37
C PHE A 177 7.28 7.31 9.04
N HIS A 178 6.32 8.19 9.35
CA HIS A 178 4.91 7.90 9.13
C HIS A 178 4.64 7.68 7.64
N MET A 179 3.72 6.75 7.33
CA MET A 179 3.41 6.38 5.95
C MET A 179 3.09 7.58 5.06
N VAL A 180 2.39 8.62 5.57
CA VAL A 180 2.12 9.85 4.79
C VAL A 180 3.42 10.51 4.32
N VAL A 181 4.38 10.68 5.22
CA VAL A 181 5.66 11.34 4.89
C VAL A 181 6.48 10.47 3.96
N SER A 182 6.59 9.18 4.26
CA SER A 182 7.34 8.24 3.42
C SER A 182 6.73 8.11 2.03
N GLU A 183 5.40 8.04 1.91
CA GLU A 183 4.70 7.94 0.63
C GLU A 183 4.87 9.21 -0.20
N LEU A 184 4.71 10.39 0.39
CA LEU A 184 4.95 11.67 -0.30
C LEU A 184 6.38 11.76 -0.82
N LEU A 185 7.38 11.34 -0.04
CA LEU A 185 8.77 11.32 -0.48
C LEU A 185 8.98 10.35 -1.65
N LEU A 186 8.36 9.18 -1.63
CA LEU A 186 8.48 8.19 -2.71
C LEU A 186 7.81 8.65 -4.00
N ILE A 187 6.62 9.26 -3.91
CA ILE A 187 5.86 9.74 -5.09
C ILE A 187 6.55 10.93 -5.76
N ILE A 188 7.14 11.84 -4.98
CA ILE A 188 7.75 13.06 -5.54
C ILE A 188 9.05 12.77 -6.32
N ILE A 189 9.71 11.64 -6.08
CA ILE A 189 10.97 11.29 -6.76
C ILE A 189 10.80 11.21 -8.29
N PRO A 190 9.83 10.47 -8.84
CA PRO A 190 9.55 10.46 -10.28
C PRO A 190 9.32 11.85 -10.86
N ASP A 191 8.50 12.67 -10.18
CA ASP A 191 8.18 14.03 -10.66
C ASP A 191 9.43 14.93 -10.70
N ILE A 192 10.28 14.87 -9.67
CA ILE A 192 11.55 15.61 -9.65
C ILE A 192 12.47 15.13 -10.77
N ARG A 193 12.59 13.82 -10.97
CA ARG A 193 13.44 13.27 -12.04
C ARG A 193 12.98 13.77 -13.42
N GLN A 194 11.67 13.72 -13.69
CA GLN A 194 11.10 14.19 -14.96
C GLN A 194 11.28 15.70 -15.13
N ALA A 195 11.09 16.50 -14.07
CA ALA A 195 11.34 17.95 -14.09
C ALA A 195 12.82 18.29 -14.38
N LEU A 196 13.74 17.40 -14.03
CA LEU A 196 15.17 17.51 -14.34
C LEU A 196 15.53 16.94 -15.73
N GLY A 197 14.55 16.58 -16.56
CA GLY A 197 14.74 16.08 -17.92
C GLY A 197 15.09 14.59 -18.02
N ALA A 198 14.91 13.80 -16.94
CA ALA A 198 15.10 12.37 -17.02
C ALA A 198 13.93 11.70 -17.77
N GLU A 199 14.24 10.69 -18.58
CA GLU A 199 13.24 9.88 -19.24
C GLU A 199 12.45 9.04 -18.23
N ILE A 200 11.19 8.72 -18.57
CA ILE A 200 10.34 7.83 -17.80
C ILE A 200 10.98 6.44 -17.73
N SER A 201 11.13 5.92 -16.54
CA SER A 201 11.77 4.62 -16.28
C SER A 201 10.82 3.65 -15.58
N THR A 202 11.15 2.36 -15.62
CA THR A 202 10.45 1.33 -14.84
C THR A 202 10.39 1.69 -13.35
N TRP A 203 11.44 2.32 -12.79
CA TRP A 203 11.48 2.74 -11.39
C TRP A 203 10.47 3.83 -11.06
N ASP A 204 10.13 4.70 -12.00
CA ASP A 204 9.11 5.73 -11.78
C ASP A 204 7.73 5.08 -11.58
N PHE A 205 7.43 4.01 -12.31
CA PHE A 205 6.22 3.20 -12.09
C PHE A 205 6.27 2.41 -10.78
N VAL A 206 7.41 1.82 -10.43
CA VAL A 206 7.58 1.12 -9.14
C VAL A 206 7.31 2.06 -7.97
N LEU A 207 7.88 3.27 -8.02
CA LEU A 207 7.69 4.25 -6.96
C LEU A 207 6.27 4.80 -6.92
N SER A 208 5.62 5.04 -8.06
CA SER A 208 4.24 5.54 -8.08
C SER A 208 3.22 4.50 -7.65
N GLN A 209 3.37 3.24 -8.06
CA GLN A 209 2.39 2.18 -7.80
C GLN A 209 2.60 1.48 -6.45
N GLY A 210 3.86 1.29 -6.04
CA GLY A 210 4.22 0.58 -4.82
C GLY A 210 4.46 1.48 -3.60
N SER A 211 4.42 2.81 -3.76
CA SER A 211 4.76 3.78 -2.69
C SER A 211 3.98 3.56 -1.41
N GLY A 212 2.67 3.34 -1.48
CA GLY A 212 1.81 3.17 -0.31
C GLY A 212 2.20 1.96 0.53
N ASN A 213 2.44 0.80 -0.12
CA ASN A 213 2.86 -0.42 0.57
C ASN A 213 4.29 -0.33 1.08
N ALA A 214 5.21 0.29 0.34
CA ALA A 214 6.57 0.57 0.80
C ALA A 214 6.58 1.52 2.01
N ALA A 215 5.80 2.60 1.97
CA ALA A 215 5.66 3.56 3.06
C ALA A 215 5.06 2.91 4.32
N LEU A 216 4.06 2.05 4.16
CA LEU A 216 3.48 1.28 5.27
C LEU A 216 4.52 0.33 5.89
N CYS A 217 5.33 -0.34 5.06
CA CYS A 217 6.42 -1.19 5.53
C CYS A 217 7.44 -0.40 6.36
N ILE A 218 7.88 0.76 5.87
CA ILE A 218 8.79 1.68 6.59
C ILE A 218 8.20 2.07 7.94
N TRP A 219 6.92 2.47 7.97
CA TRP A 219 6.24 2.86 9.19
C TRP A 219 6.18 1.73 10.21
N MET A 220 5.79 0.54 9.79
CA MET A 220 5.69 -0.62 10.66
C MET A 220 7.06 -1.07 11.19
N LEU A 221 8.11 -1.05 10.37
CA LEU A 221 9.47 -1.34 10.80
C LEU A 221 10.00 -0.30 11.79
N ALA A 222 9.78 0.98 11.55
CA ALA A 222 10.17 2.04 12.49
C ALA A 222 9.51 1.85 13.85
N ASN A 223 8.22 1.48 13.87
CA ASN A 223 7.49 1.16 15.09
C ASN A 223 8.04 -0.08 15.80
N ALA A 224 8.39 -1.13 15.05
CA ALA A 224 9.00 -2.33 15.60
C ALA A 224 10.35 -2.02 16.26
N VAL A 225 11.22 -1.28 15.57
CA VAL A 225 12.53 -0.87 16.11
C VAL A 225 12.38 -0.05 17.38
N TRP A 226 11.44 0.90 17.39
CA TRP A 226 11.16 1.69 18.58
C TRP A 226 10.68 0.81 19.75
N ALA A 227 9.71 -0.07 19.51
CA ALA A 227 9.17 -0.96 20.53
C ALA A 227 10.25 -1.89 21.12
N HIS A 228 11.11 -2.44 20.26
CA HIS A 228 12.24 -3.29 20.70
C HIS A 228 13.22 -2.52 21.60
N LYS A 229 13.56 -1.28 21.26
CA LYS A 229 14.41 -0.43 22.11
C LYS A 229 13.78 -0.17 23.48
N GLN A 230 12.46 0.09 23.53
CA GLN A 230 11.75 0.31 24.79
C GLN A 230 11.73 -0.95 25.68
N GLN A 231 11.59 -2.14 25.10
CA GLN A 231 11.67 -3.40 25.84
C GLN A 231 13.05 -3.57 26.51
N LYS A 232 14.13 -3.38 25.75
CA LYS A 232 15.50 -3.50 26.30
C LYS A 232 15.80 -2.50 27.42
N MET A 233 15.27 -1.27 27.32
CA MET A 233 15.44 -0.26 28.38
C MET A 233 14.62 -0.60 29.63
N GLY A 234 13.48 -1.31 29.51
CA GLY A 234 12.68 -1.79 30.61
C GLY A 234 13.29 -2.99 31.35
N GLU A 235 14.04 -3.85 30.64
CA GLU A 235 14.73 -5.02 31.20
C GLU A 235 16.00 -4.64 32.02
N VAL A 236 16.54 -3.44 31.82
CA VAL A 236 17.75 -2.94 32.53
C VAL A 236 17.43 -2.21 33.85
N LYS A 237 16.14 -1.98 34.14
CA LYS A 237 15.67 -1.37 35.41
C LYS A 237 15.10 -2.42 36.34
#